data_4e8d1fb9ac03d500d0e989115c8380d7
#
_entry.id   4e8d1fb9ac03d500d0e989115c8380d7
#
_cell.length_a   1.000
_cell.length_b   1.000
_cell.length_c   1.000
_cell.angle_alpha   90.00
_cell.angle_beta   90.00
_cell.angle_gamma   90.00
#
_symmetry.space_group_name_H-M   'P 1'
#
loop_
_entity.id
_entity.type
_entity.pdbx_description
1 polymer ?
#
loop_
_entity_poly.entity_id
_entity_poly.type
_entity_poly.pdbx_seq_one_letter_code
_entity_poly.pdbx_strand_id
1 'polypeptide(L)'
;MSDLQRPSDFFSPTEITYLRSVSSWRSTLAIVHCWGVIFGAWVVASIWTNPLTVILAIMIIGARQLGLFVLTHDGAHGALYANRKVNDWVCEWILNRPFTDEKIDTYRKYHVKHHVNTQQEDDPDLALSKPFPISKSSFRRKVIRDLTGQTGWDQYGRIVRAAFKGDTLSQRLANAWRRIGPNVVINLLFLAGFAAAGVWYMYFLLWWVPALTWNRFVVRLRNIGEHAVVPDNDDRLRNT
;
A
#
# COMPACT_ATOMS: atom_id res chain seq x y z
N MET A 1 34.13 10.38 5.18
CA MET A 1 33.48 9.30 4.39
C MET A 1 33.38 8.12 5.32
N SER A 2 32.20 7.86 5.87
CA SER A 2 31.98 6.65 6.68
C SER A 2 32.20 5.44 5.77
N ASP A 3 33.03 4.49 6.22
CA ASP A 3 33.24 3.22 5.50
C ASP A 3 31.87 2.54 5.39
N LEU A 4 31.32 2.53 4.17
CA LEU A 4 30.06 1.83 3.87
C LEU A 4 30.33 0.34 4.10
N GLN A 5 29.86 -0.17 5.24
CA GLN A 5 29.91 -1.59 5.55
C GLN A 5 29.14 -2.37 4.49
N ARG A 6 29.78 -3.39 3.93
CA ARG A 6 29.20 -4.23 2.89
C ARG A 6 28.68 -5.54 3.53
N PRO A 7 27.63 -6.15 2.99
CA PRO A 7 27.19 -7.46 3.49
C PRO A 7 28.31 -8.51 3.51
N SER A 8 29.27 -8.42 2.59
CA SER A 8 30.48 -9.28 2.55
C SER A 8 31.42 -9.13 3.74
N ASP A 9 31.27 -8.05 4.52
CA ASP A 9 32.10 -7.81 5.72
C ASP A 9 31.58 -8.62 6.91
N PHE A 10 30.33 -9.13 6.84
CA PHE A 10 29.64 -9.86 7.91
C PHE A 10 29.25 -11.28 7.53
N PHE A 11 29.02 -11.55 6.24
CA PHE A 11 28.47 -12.80 5.75
C PHE A 11 29.34 -13.40 4.65
N SER A 12 29.50 -14.71 4.68
CA SER A 12 30.12 -15.46 3.58
C SER A 12 29.31 -15.37 2.28
N PRO A 13 29.91 -15.62 1.11
CA PRO A 13 29.18 -15.64 -0.16
C PRO A 13 27.99 -16.61 -0.18
N THR A 14 28.12 -17.75 0.52
CA THR A 14 27.05 -18.76 0.64
C THR A 14 25.88 -18.24 1.45
N GLU A 15 26.13 -17.59 2.59
CA GLU A 15 25.10 -16.95 3.40
C GLU A 15 24.41 -15.82 2.66
N ILE A 16 25.15 -14.97 1.93
CA ILE A 16 24.57 -13.91 1.10
C ILE A 16 23.65 -14.52 0.03
N THR A 17 24.06 -15.58 -0.61
CA THR A 17 23.25 -16.27 -1.63
C THR A 17 21.97 -16.84 -1.01
N TYR A 18 22.08 -17.47 0.15
CA TYR A 18 20.93 -18.00 0.88
C TYR A 18 19.98 -16.87 1.31
N LEU A 19 20.48 -15.79 1.90
CA LEU A 19 19.68 -14.64 2.36
C LEU A 19 18.98 -13.90 1.20
N ARG A 20 19.57 -13.93 0.00
CA ARG A 20 18.98 -13.35 -1.22
C ARG A 20 18.03 -14.31 -1.96
N SER A 21 17.89 -15.53 -1.51
CA SER A 21 17.03 -16.51 -2.17
C SER A 21 15.55 -16.12 -2.04
N VAL A 22 14.85 -16.11 -3.17
CA VAL A 22 13.42 -15.79 -3.23
C VAL A 22 12.59 -17.06 -3.23
N SER A 23 11.69 -17.20 -2.28
CA SER A 23 10.75 -18.32 -2.20
C SER A 23 9.39 -17.96 -2.76
N SER A 24 9.16 -18.19 -4.04
CA SER A 24 7.87 -17.90 -4.71
C SER A 24 6.68 -18.58 -4.04
N TRP A 25 6.88 -19.78 -3.47
CA TRP A 25 5.84 -20.49 -2.73
C TRP A 25 5.39 -19.75 -1.47
N ARG A 26 6.34 -19.28 -0.65
CA ARG A 26 6.02 -18.51 0.56
C ARG A 26 5.31 -17.20 0.22
N SER A 27 5.75 -16.53 -0.85
CA SER A 27 5.09 -15.32 -1.34
C SER A 27 3.65 -15.59 -1.80
N THR A 28 3.43 -16.67 -2.53
CA THR A 28 2.08 -17.11 -2.94
C THR A 28 1.20 -17.36 -1.71
N LEU A 29 1.71 -18.08 -0.70
CA LEU A 29 0.97 -18.31 0.55
C LEU A 29 0.62 -17.02 1.27
N ALA A 30 1.55 -16.06 1.34
CA ALA A 30 1.30 -14.76 1.97
C ALA A 30 0.19 -13.97 1.24
N ILE A 31 0.21 -13.99 -0.10
CA ILE A 31 -0.82 -13.35 -0.94
C ILE A 31 -2.17 -14.01 -0.74
N VAL A 32 -2.21 -15.35 -0.84
CA VAL A 32 -3.45 -16.15 -0.64
C VAL A 32 -4.01 -15.95 0.78
N HIS A 33 -3.15 -15.96 1.79
CA HIS A 33 -3.56 -15.67 3.17
C HIS A 33 -4.13 -14.24 3.28
N CYS A 34 -3.48 -13.24 2.71
CA CYS A 34 -3.94 -11.85 2.80
C CYS A 34 -5.33 -11.68 2.16
N TRP A 35 -5.52 -12.19 0.94
CA TRP A 35 -6.81 -12.17 0.26
C TRP A 35 -7.84 -13.08 0.94
N GLY A 36 -7.44 -14.26 1.40
CA GLY A 36 -8.32 -15.18 2.12
C GLY A 36 -8.92 -14.56 3.38
N VAL A 37 -8.12 -13.79 4.14
CA VAL A 37 -8.63 -13.04 5.30
C VAL A 37 -9.60 -11.94 4.89
N ILE A 38 -9.32 -11.20 3.77
CA ILE A 38 -10.26 -10.19 3.24
C ILE A 38 -11.59 -10.84 2.85
N PHE A 39 -11.55 -11.90 2.03
CA PHE A 39 -12.77 -12.61 1.61
C PHE A 39 -13.51 -13.24 2.78
N GLY A 40 -12.79 -13.85 3.73
CA GLY A 40 -13.39 -14.38 4.95
C GLY A 40 -14.12 -13.30 5.77
N ALA A 41 -13.50 -12.13 5.93
CA ALA A 41 -14.12 -10.99 6.62
C ALA A 41 -15.37 -10.46 5.86
N TRP A 42 -15.35 -10.43 4.52
CA TRP A 42 -16.51 -10.09 3.71
C TRP A 42 -17.67 -11.07 3.93
N VAL A 43 -17.37 -12.37 3.86
CA VAL A 43 -18.40 -13.42 4.05
C VAL A 43 -18.99 -13.35 5.46
N VAL A 44 -18.16 -13.32 6.49
CA VAL A 44 -18.62 -13.28 7.89
C VAL A 44 -19.49 -12.04 8.15
N ALA A 45 -19.05 -10.86 7.75
CA ALA A 45 -19.82 -9.63 7.97
C ALA A 45 -21.10 -9.56 7.12
N SER A 46 -21.13 -10.23 5.97
CA SER A 46 -22.34 -10.29 5.12
C SER A 46 -23.38 -11.29 5.63
N ILE A 47 -22.95 -12.40 6.26
CA ILE A 47 -23.86 -13.42 6.83
C ILE A 47 -24.36 -12.99 8.21
N TRP A 48 -23.46 -12.48 9.06
CA TRP A 48 -23.77 -12.03 10.41
C TRP A 48 -23.67 -10.50 10.53
N THR A 49 -24.53 -9.82 9.79
CA THR A 49 -24.53 -8.35 9.73
C THR A 49 -25.02 -7.76 11.05
N ASN A 50 -24.08 -7.25 11.85
CA ASN A 50 -24.33 -6.45 13.04
C ASN A 50 -23.19 -5.44 13.25
N PRO A 51 -23.36 -4.40 14.08
CA PRO A 51 -22.32 -3.35 14.23
C PRO A 51 -20.95 -3.89 14.63
N LEU A 52 -20.87 -4.90 15.49
CA LEU A 52 -19.60 -5.45 15.94
C LEU A 52 -18.86 -6.18 14.82
N THR A 53 -19.53 -7.09 14.09
CA THR A 53 -18.92 -7.81 12.98
C THR A 53 -18.48 -6.88 11.85
N VAL A 54 -19.28 -5.85 11.54
CA VAL A 54 -18.95 -4.86 10.53
C VAL A 54 -17.73 -4.02 10.93
N ILE A 55 -17.66 -3.54 12.18
CA ILE A 55 -16.50 -2.77 12.68
C ILE A 55 -15.24 -3.63 12.66
N LEU A 56 -15.31 -4.87 13.14
CA LEU A 56 -14.17 -5.79 13.10
C LEU A 56 -13.73 -6.11 11.67
N ALA A 57 -14.67 -6.31 10.75
CA ALA A 57 -14.36 -6.52 9.34
C ALA A 57 -13.66 -5.29 8.72
N ILE A 58 -14.13 -4.07 9.01
CA ILE A 58 -13.49 -2.83 8.57
C ILE A 58 -12.04 -2.76 9.06
N MET A 59 -11.79 -3.08 10.32
CA MET A 59 -10.43 -3.08 10.90
C MET A 59 -9.55 -4.15 10.27
N ILE A 60 -10.04 -5.38 10.13
CA ILE A 60 -9.30 -6.50 9.53
C ILE A 60 -8.99 -6.20 8.06
N ILE A 61 -9.98 -5.79 7.29
CA ILE A 61 -9.80 -5.52 5.85
C ILE A 61 -8.85 -4.34 5.64
N GLY A 62 -9.00 -3.24 6.39
CA GLY A 62 -8.09 -2.10 6.29
C GLY A 62 -6.65 -2.46 6.65
N ALA A 63 -6.43 -3.31 7.65
CA ALA A 63 -5.10 -3.84 7.96
C ALA A 63 -4.57 -4.78 6.87
N ARG A 64 -5.43 -5.60 6.23
CA ARG A 64 -5.03 -6.46 5.10
C ARG A 64 -4.77 -5.66 3.82
N GLN A 65 -5.46 -4.57 3.57
CA GLN A 65 -5.14 -3.64 2.48
C GLN A 65 -3.72 -3.05 2.64
N LEU A 66 -3.30 -2.74 3.89
CA LEU A 66 -1.89 -2.43 4.16
C LEU A 66 -1.00 -3.65 3.88
N GLY A 67 -1.42 -4.87 4.25
CA GLY A 67 -0.68 -6.10 3.96
C GLY A 67 -0.44 -6.31 2.45
N LEU A 68 -1.43 -6.02 1.59
CA LEU A 68 -1.27 -6.05 0.14
C LEU A 68 -0.23 -5.00 -0.34
N PHE A 69 -0.23 -3.82 0.27
CA PHE A 69 0.76 -2.79 -0.02
C PHE A 69 2.18 -3.20 0.42
N VAL A 70 2.33 -3.84 1.59
CA VAL A 70 3.63 -4.38 2.05
C VAL A 70 4.14 -5.45 1.09
N LEU A 71 3.28 -6.35 0.62
CA LEU A 71 3.66 -7.31 -0.41
C LEU A 71 4.07 -6.62 -1.73
N THR A 72 3.39 -5.54 -2.11
CA THR A 72 3.82 -4.73 -3.28
C THR A 72 5.19 -4.10 -3.06
N HIS A 73 5.47 -3.61 -1.86
CA HIS A 73 6.77 -3.09 -1.47
C HIS A 73 7.87 -4.14 -1.63
N ASP A 74 7.67 -5.36 -1.13
CA ASP A 74 8.61 -6.46 -1.31
C ASP A 74 8.78 -6.82 -2.80
N GLY A 75 7.69 -6.76 -3.56
CA GLY A 75 7.73 -6.92 -5.01
C GLY A 75 8.48 -5.82 -5.75
N ALA A 76 8.49 -4.58 -5.23
CA ALA A 76 9.33 -3.51 -5.78
C ALA A 76 10.82 -3.83 -5.66
N HIS A 77 11.23 -4.50 -4.58
CA HIS A 77 12.58 -5.06 -4.42
C HIS A 77 12.82 -6.35 -5.22
N GLY A 78 11.79 -6.91 -5.88
CA GLY A 78 11.88 -8.18 -6.61
C GLY A 78 11.92 -9.40 -5.68
N ALA A 79 11.42 -9.28 -4.46
CA ALA A 79 11.52 -10.30 -3.42
C ALA A 79 10.34 -11.28 -3.36
N LEU A 80 9.29 -11.12 -4.19
CA LEU A 80 8.14 -12.04 -4.18
C LEU A 80 8.35 -13.26 -5.08
N TYR A 81 8.82 -13.05 -6.32
CA TYR A 81 9.00 -14.13 -7.30
C TYR A 81 10.36 -14.01 -7.96
N ALA A 82 11.04 -15.15 -8.11
CA ALA A 82 12.33 -15.23 -8.81
C ALA A 82 12.21 -14.78 -10.29
N ASN A 83 11.10 -15.10 -10.94
CA ASN A 83 10.81 -14.60 -12.28
C ASN A 83 10.29 -13.16 -12.20
N ARG A 84 11.07 -12.21 -12.74
CA ARG A 84 10.75 -10.77 -12.69
C ARG A 84 9.42 -10.41 -13.34
N LYS A 85 9.07 -11.04 -14.47
CA LYS A 85 7.81 -10.77 -15.16
C LYS A 85 6.61 -11.21 -14.32
N VAL A 86 6.72 -12.38 -13.66
CA VAL A 86 5.68 -12.88 -12.74
C VAL A 86 5.58 -11.95 -11.52
N ASN A 87 6.73 -11.57 -10.93
CA ASN A 87 6.78 -10.63 -9.82
C ASN A 87 6.02 -9.35 -10.15
N ASP A 88 6.33 -8.73 -11.28
CA ASP A 88 5.77 -7.44 -11.66
C ASP A 88 4.30 -7.54 -12.03
N TRP A 89 3.89 -8.62 -12.70
CA TRP A 89 2.49 -8.88 -13.02
C TRP A 89 1.64 -9.07 -11.74
N VAL A 90 2.11 -9.89 -10.80
CA VAL A 90 1.40 -10.13 -9.53
C VAL A 90 1.28 -8.83 -8.74
N CYS A 91 2.37 -8.06 -8.62
CA CYS A 91 2.35 -6.77 -7.93
C CYS A 91 1.35 -5.80 -8.56
N GLU A 92 1.33 -5.70 -9.89
CA GLU A 92 0.44 -4.77 -10.56
C GLU A 92 -1.02 -5.22 -10.48
N TRP A 93 -1.33 -6.47 -10.86
CA TRP A 93 -2.70 -6.90 -11.07
C TRP A 93 -3.38 -7.49 -9.84
N ILE A 94 -2.64 -8.18 -9.00
CA ILE A 94 -3.20 -8.86 -7.82
C ILE A 94 -3.12 -7.98 -6.58
N LEU A 95 -2.03 -7.19 -6.44
CA LEU A 95 -1.79 -6.42 -5.22
C LEU A 95 -2.21 -4.95 -5.35
N ASN A 96 -1.88 -4.27 -6.46
CA ASN A 96 -2.10 -2.83 -6.63
C ASN A 96 -3.45 -2.45 -7.23
N ARG A 97 -3.78 -3.01 -8.39
CA ARG A 97 -4.96 -2.59 -9.17
C ARG A 97 -6.30 -2.62 -8.43
N PRO A 98 -6.52 -3.45 -7.41
CA PRO A 98 -7.76 -3.35 -6.63
C PRO A 98 -7.97 -2.01 -5.91
N PHE A 99 -6.91 -1.23 -5.59
CA PHE A 99 -7.04 0.00 -4.81
C PHE A 99 -6.10 1.16 -5.17
N THR A 100 -5.15 0.99 -6.11
CA THR A 100 -4.28 2.10 -6.58
C THR A 100 -4.06 2.05 -8.08
N ASP A 101 -3.82 3.21 -8.69
CA ASP A 101 -3.50 3.37 -10.11
C ASP A 101 -2.01 3.23 -10.40
N GLU A 102 -1.18 3.09 -9.38
CA GLU A 102 0.27 3.11 -9.50
C GLU A 102 0.82 1.83 -10.12
N LYS A 103 1.64 1.99 -11.16
CA LYS A 103 2.36 0.88 -11.79
C LYS A 103 3.55 0.49 -10.94
N ILE A 104 3.85 -0.82 -10.89
CA ILE A 104 4.97 -1.33 -10.09
C ILE A 104 6.32 -0.71 -10.48
N ASP A 105 6.57 -0.44 -11.76
CA ASP A 105 7.82 0.20 -12.20
C ASP A 105 7.93 1.65 -11.73
N THR A 106 6.82 2.39 -11.70
CA THR A 106 6.78 3.76 -11.19
C THR A 106 7.04 3.77 -9.69
N TYR A 107 6.35 2.91 -8.96
CA TYR A 107 6.53 2.74 -7.52
C TYR A 107 7.97 2.32 -7.18
N ARG A 108 8.53 1.36 -7.91
CA ARG A 108 9.92 0.90 -7.70
C ARG A 108 10.94 2.03 -7.87
N LYS A 109 10.81 2.84 -8.91
CA LYS A 109 11.72 3.99 -9.14
C LYS A 109 11.62 5.00 -8.00
N TYR A 110 10.41 5.30 -7.57
CA TYR A 110 10.13 6.18 -6.44
C TYR A 110 10.75 5.61 -5.15
N HIS A 111 10.50 4.34 -4.87
CA HIS A 111 10.91 3.66 -3.66
C HIS A 111 12.45 3.46 -3.58
N VAL A 112 13.09 3.10 -4.69
CA VAL A 112 14.56 3.05 -4.75
C VAL A 112 15.17 4.44 -4.52
N LYS A 113 14.57 5.51 -5.08
CA LYS A 113 15.01 6.88 -4.80
C LYS A 113 14.90 7.23 -3.31
N HIS A 114 13.81 6.80 -2.64
CA HIS A 114 13.66 6.93 -1.19
C HIS A 114 14.80 6.22 -0.44
N HIS A 115 15.07 4.95 -0.73
CA HIS A 115 16.16 4.21 -0.07
C HIS A 115 17.55 4.83 -0.28
N VAL A 116 17.80 5.38 -1.47
CA VAL A 116 19.09 6.03 -1.76
C VAL A 116 19.25 7.34 -1.01
N ASN A 117 18.15 8.07 -0.79
CA ASN A 117 18.17 9.41 -0.21
C ASN A 117 17.43 9.51 1.13
N THR A 118 17.27 8.40 1.84
CA THR A 118 16.48 8.33 3.10
C THR A 118 16.83 9.50 4.03
N GLN A 119 15.82 10.30 4.39
CA GLN A 119 15.89 11.50 5.24
C GLN A 119 16.72 12.67 4.66
N GLN A 120 17.19 12.60 3.41
CA GLN A 120 17.86 13.70 2.72
C GLN A 120 16.86 14.60 1.98
N GLU A 121 17.32 15.76 1.50
CA GLU A 121 16.44 16.71 0.77
C GLU A 121 15.77 16.12 -0.46
N ASP A 122 16.46 15.20 -1.15
CA ASP A 122 15.97 14.50 -2.34
C ASP A 122 15.09 13.26 -2.04
N ASP A 123 14.84 12.95 -0.76
CA ASP A 123 13.99 11.86 -0.36
C ASP A 123 12.52 12.17 -0.71
N PRO A 124 11.89 11.41 -1.61
CA PRO A 124 10.49 11.64 -1.98
C PRO A 124 9.51 11.44 -0.82
N ASP A 125 9.88 10.69 0.23
CA ASP A 125 9.08 10.45 1.43
C ASP A 125 9.39 11.41 2.58
N LEU A 126 10.32 12.35 2.41
CA LEU A 126 10.70 13.32 3.45
C LEU A 126 9.50 14.08 4.02
N ALA A 127 8.50 14.39 3.20
CA ALA A 127 7.29 15.08 3.64
C ALA A 127 6.46 14.27 4.65
N LEU A 128 6.62 12.96 4.70
CA LEU A 128 5.92 12.06 5.64
C LEU A 128 6.60 12.04 7.01
N SER A 129 7.92 12.15 7.05
CA SER A 129 8.77 12.03 8.25
C SER A 129 9.21 13.38 8.83
N LYS A 130 9.57 14.35 7.99
CA LYS A 130 10.08 15.68 8.38
C LYS A 130 9.27 16.40 9.47
N PRO A 131 7.91 16.30 9.53
CA PRO A 131 7.15 16.96 10.61
C PRO A 131 7.39 16.38 12.01
N PHE A 132 7.98 15.20 12.13
CA PHE A 132 8.18 14.56 13.44
C PHE A 132 9.48 15.02 14.14
N PRO A 133 9.46 15.12 15.48
CA PRO A 133 8.37 14.83 16.41
C PRO A 133 7.24 15.88 16.38
N ILE A 134 6.00 15.44 16.55
CA ILE A 134 4.80 16.31 16.58
C ILE A 134 4.16 16.33 17.97
N SER A 135 3.38 17.39 18.26
CA SER A 135 2.61 17.47 19.50
C SER A 135 1.48 16.42 19.55
N LYS A 136 1.06 16.01 20.75
CA LYS A 136 -0.09 15.12 20.95
C LYS A 136 -1.36 15.63 20.28
N SER A 137 -1.60 16.93 20.30
CA SER A 137 -2.76 17.55 19.63
C SER A 137 -2.68 17.43 18.11
N SER A 138 -1.49 17.61 17.52
CA SER A 138 -1.27 17.41 16.08
C SER A 138 -1.48 15.94 15.68
N PHE A 139 -0.96 15.00 16.46
CA PHE A 139 -1.18 13.57 16.24
C PHE A 139 -2.66 13.22 16.30
N ARG A 140 -3.38 13.67 17.35
CA ARG A 140 -4.83 13.45 17.49
C ARG A 140 -5.61 13.95 16.27
N ARG A 141 -5.32 15.17 15.76
CA ARG A 141 -5.97 15.69 14.55
C ARG A 141 -5.72 14.82 13.33
N LYS A 142 -4.50 14.31 13.16
CA LYS A 142 -4.14 13.41 12.06
C LYS A 142 -4.93 12.08 12.15
N VAL A 143 -5.00 11.48 13.35
CA VAL A 143 -5.77 10.25 13.60
C VAL A 143 -7.26 10.46 13.30
N ILE A 144 -7.85 11.57 13.76
CA ILE A 144 -9.26 11.90 13.48
C ILE A 144 -9.49 12.01 11.96
N ARG A 145 -8.62 12.71 11.22
CA ARG A 145 -8.72 12.83 9.77
C ARG A 145 -8.62 11.50 9.04
N ASP A 146 -7.78 10.60 9.53
CA ASP A 146 -7.66 9.25 8.98
C ASP A 146 -8.93 8.45 9.23
N LEU A 147 -9.37 8.36 10.48
CA LEU A 147 -10.52 7.55 10.88
C LEU A 147 -11.87 8.10 10.36
N THR A 148 -11.95 9.39 10.07
CA THR A 148 -13.14 10.02 9.44
C THR A 148 -13.10 10.00 7.92
N GLY A 149 -12.06 9.40 7.30
CA GLY A 149 -11.93 9.24 5.85
C GLY A 149 -11.41 10.46 5.10
N GLN A 150 -11.16 11.60 5.76
CA GLN A 150 -10.71 12.83 5.10
C GLN A 150 -9.39 12.60 4.35
N THR A 151 -8.41 11.95 4.98
CA THR A 151 -7.11 11.63 4.35
C THR A 151 -7.28 10.71 3.15
N GLY A 152 -8.11 9.67 3.26
CA GLY A 152 -8.38 8.75 2.16
C GLY A 152 -9.08 9.43 1.00
N TRP A 153 -10.10 10.24 1.28
CA TRP A 153 -10.83 10.99 0.27
C TRP A 153 -9.93 11.96 -0.50
N ASP A 154 -9.07 12.70 0.21
CA ASP A 154 -8.09 13.59 -0.41
C ASP A 154 -7.12 12.83 -1.32
N GLN A 155 -6.66 11.65 -0.90
CA GLN A 155 -5.75 10.82 -1.69
C GLN A 155 -6.41 10.31 -2.97
N TYR A 156 -7.57 9.66 -2.87
CA TYR A 156 -8.29 9.17 -4.05
C TYR A 156 -8.74 10.32 -4.96
N GLY A 157 -9.13 11.45 -4.40
CA GLY A 157 -9.43 12.66 -5.15
C GLY A 157 -8.22 13.17 -5.97
N ARG A 158 -7.00 13.09 -5.42
CA ARG A 158 -5.77 13.42 -6.18
C ARG A 158 -5.52 12.42 -7.32
N ILE A 159 -5.71 11.12 -7.09
CA ILE A 159 -5.58 10.09 -8.12
C ILE A 159 -6.54 10.36 -9.29
N VAL A 160 -7.82 10.58 -8.98
CA VAL A 160 -8.84 10.87 -10.00
C VAL A 160 -8.51 12.15 -10.76
N ARG A 161 -8.23 13.26 -10.05
CA ARG A 161 -7.86 14.52 -10.73
C ARG A 161 -6.61 14.37 -11.61
N ALA A 162 -5.63 13.60 -11.17
CA ALA A 162 -4.43 13.34 -11.97
C ALA A 162 -4.71 12.44 -13.18
N ALA A 163 -5.71 11.57 -13.12
CA ALA A 163 -6.11 10.72 -14.24
C ALA A 163 -6.79 11.52 -15.35
N PHE A 164 -7.59 12.53 -15.01
CA PHE A 164 -8.33 13.37 -15.95
C PHE A 164 -7.54 14.58 -16.50
N LYS A 165 -6.21 14.51 -16.56
CA LYS A 165 -5.39 15.55 -17.18
C LYS A 165 -5.45 15.48 -18.71
N GLY A 166 -5.47 16.66 -19.37
CA GLY A 166 -5.48 16.80 -20.84
C GLY A 166 -6.16 18.10 -21.27
N ASP A 167 -5.87 18.54 -22.50
CA ASP A 167 -6.37 19.80 -23.05
C ASP A 167 -7.79 19.64 -23.61
N THR A 168 -8.12 18.48 -24.17
CA THR A 168 -9.43 18.16 -24.71
C THR A 168 -10.16 17.11 -23.89
N LEU A 169 -11.50 17.06 -23.99
CA LEU A 169 -12.30 16.03 -23.33
C LEU A 169 -11.88 14.61 -23.75
N SER A 170 -11.62 14.40 -25.04
CA SER A 170 -11.15 13.10 -25.56
C SER A 170 -9.84 12.67 -24.92
N GLN A 171 -8.86 13.59 -24.82
CA GLN A 171 -7.58 13.32 -24.14
C GLN A 171 -7.79 12.99 -22.66
N ARG A 172 -8.64 13.74 -21.97
CA ARG A 172 -8.95 13.50 -20.54
C ARG A 172 -9.55 12.12 -20.33
N LEU A 173 -10.52 11.72 -21.14
CA LEU A 173 -11.16 10.41 -21.05
C LEU A 173 -10.19 9.27 -21.39
N ALA A 174 -9.38 9.43 -22.45
CA ALA A 174 -8.37 8.45 -22.84
C ALA A 174 -7.28 8.28 -21.75
N ASN A 175 -6.83 9.38 -21.14
CA ASN A 175 -5.85 9.36 -20.06
C ASN A 175 -6.45 8.71 -18.79
N ALA A 176 -7.69 9.07 -18.45
CA ALA A 176 -8.39 8.46 -17.31
C ALA A 176 -8.55 6.95 -17.52
N TRP A 177 -8.99 6.51 -18.71
CA TRP A 177 -9.14 5.08 -19.01
C TRP A 177 -7.81 4.32 -18.91
N ARG A 178 -6.72 4.87 -19.49
CA ARG A 178 -5.40 4.23 -19.40
C ARG A 178 -4.88 4.13 -17.97
N ARG A 179 -5.19 5.10 -17.12
CA ARG A 179 -4.64 5.18 -15.77
C ARG A 179 -5.48 4.40 -14.76
N ILE A 180 -6.77 4.69 -14.67
CA ILE A 180 -7.68 4.11 -13.67
C ILE A 180 -8.69 3.10 -14.23
N GLY A 181 -8.79 2.93 -15.56
CA GLY A 181 -9.73 1.98 -16.18
C GLY A 181 -9.60 0.56 -15.62
N PRO A 182 -8.40 -0.03 -15.53
CA PRO A 182 -8.22 -1.36 -14.92
C PRO A 182 -8.73 -1.43 -13.48
N ASN A 183 -8.52 -0.38 -12.68
CA ASN A 183 -9.01 -0.31 -11.30
C ASN A 183 -10.55 -0.28 -11.28
N VAL A 184 -11.15 0.52 -12.18
CA VAL A 184 -12.62 0.59 -12.31
C VAL A 184 -13.20 -0.78 -12.67
N VAL A 185 -12.61 -1.48 -13.64
CA VAL A 185 -13.07 -2.83 -14.04
C VAL A 185 -13.00 -3.81 -12.86
N ILE A 186 -11.88 -3.88 -12.13
CA ILE A 186 -11.73 -4.79 -10.99
C ILE A 186 -12.76 -4.44 -9.90
N ASN A 187 -12.94 -3.16 -9.61
CA ASN A 187 -13.91 -2.73 -8.60
C ASN A 187 -15.36 -2.98 -9.02
N LEU A 188 -15.68 -2.89 -10.32
CA LEU A 188 -16.99 -3.29 -10.84
C LEU A 188 -17.20 -4.80 -10.73
N LEU A 189 -16.18 -5.62 -10.92
CA LEU A 189 -16.26 -7.08 -10.68
C LEU A 189 -16.52 -7.39 -9.21
N PHE A 190 -15.87 -6.69 -8.27
CA PHE A 190 -16.17 -6.84 -6.84
C PHE A 190 -17.62 -6.43 -6.54
N LEU A 191 -18.04 -5.26 -7.02
CA LEU A 191 -19.44 -4.81 -6.84
C LEU A 191 -20.43 -5.80 -7.42
N ALA A 192 -20.17 -6.36 -8.60
CA ALA A 192 -21.03 -7.35 -9.24
C ALA A 192 -21.13 -8.64 -8.41
N GLY A 193 -20.02 -9.10 -7.82
CA GLY A 193 -20.01 -10.24 -6.91
C GLY A 193 -20.88 -10.01 -5.67
N PHE A 194 -20.77 -8.85 -5.02
CA PHE A 194 -21.64 -8.48 -3.90
C PHE A 194 -23.10 -8.31 -4.31
N ALA A 195 -23.36 -7.78 -5.50
CA ALA A 195 -24.71 -7.62 -6.04
C ALA A 195 -25.35 -8.97 -6.33
N ALA A 196 -24.60 -9.92 -6.93
CA ALA A 196 -25.06 -11.29 -7.17
C ALA A 196 -25.40 -12.04 -5.87
N ALA A 197 -24.70 -11.72 -4.78
CA ALA A 197 -25.01 -12.21 -3.44
C ALA A 197 -26.15 -11.46 -2.73
N GLY A 198 -26.78 -10.46 -3.37
CA GLY A 198 -27.88 -9.66 -2.81
C GLY A 198 -27.44 -8.61 -1.77
N VAL A 199 -26.16 -8.38 -1.60
CA VAL A 199 -25.60 -7.51 -0.54
C VAL A 199 -24.69 -6.39 -1.13
N TRP A 200 -25.05 -5.81 -2.27
CA TRP A 200 -24.25 -4.84 -3.04
C TRP A 200 -23.69 -3.69 -2.19
N TYR A 201 -24.44 -3.21 -1.18
CA TYR A 201 -24.04 -2.12 -0.29
C TYR A 201 -22.81 -2.49 0.58
N MET A 202 -22.63 -3.80 0.86
CA MET A 202 -21.46 -4.29 1.61
C MET A 202 -20.15 -4.06 0.88
N TYR A 203 -20.16 -3.97 -0.47
CA TYR A 203 -18.99 -3.58 -1.23
C TYR A 203 -18.44 -2.21 -0.79
N PHE A 204 -19.30 -1.21 -0.67
CA PHE A 204 -18.88 0.11 -0.22
C PHE A 204 -18.43 0.09 1.24
N LEU A 205 -19.20 -0.59 2.08
CA LEU A 205 -18.95 -0.67 3.52
C LEU A 205 -17.68 -1.47 3.86
N LEU A 206 -17.40 -2.56 3.14
CA LEU A 206 -16.32 -3.48 3.48
C LEU A 206 -15.10 -3.38 2.54
N TRP A 207 -15.14 -2.54 1.52
CA TRP A 207 -13.97 -2.29 0.66
C TRP A 207 -13.52 -0.84 0.73
N TRP A 208 -14.43 0.11 0.50
CA TRP A 208 -14.08 1.53 0.47
C TRP A 208 -14.00 2.16 1.86
N VAL A 209 -14.90 1.85 2.78
CA VAL A 209 -14.79 2.40 4.14
C VAL A 209 -13.46 2.01 4.80
N PRO A 210 -13.03 0.73 4.80
CA PRO A 210 -11.68 0.38 5.29
C PRO A 210 -10.56 1.16 4.58
N ALA A 211 -10.60 1.25 3.25
CA ALA A 211 -9.56 1.93 2.45
C ALA A 211 -9.46 3.43 2.74
N LEU A 212 -10.60 4.07 3.01
CA LEU A 212 -10.66 5.50 3.27
C LEU A 212 -10.33 5.85 4.73
N THR A 213 -10.53 4.93 5.67
CA THR A 213 -10.47 5.18 7.13
C THR A 213 -9.36 4.39 7.81
N TRP A 214 -9.66 3.16 8.24
CA TRP A 214 -8.77 2.34 9.06
C TRP A 214 -7.43 2.05 8.38
N ASN A 215 -7.43 1.81 7.08
CA ASN A 215 -6.19 1.63 6.32
C ASN A 215 -5.29 2.88 6.42
N ARG A 216 -5.86 4.10 6.33
CA ARG A 216 -5.06 5.35 6.46
C ARG A 216 -4.43 5.48 7.83
N PHE A 217 -5.15 5.09 8.87
CA PHE A 217 -4.65 5.10 10.23
C PHE A 217 -3.49 4.10 10.42
N VAL A 218 -3.65 2.84 9.99
CA VAL A 218 -2.57 1.84 10.14
C VAL A 218 -1.36 2.15 9.26
N VAL A 219 -1.55 2.71 8.05
CA VAL A 219 -0.46 3.22 7.20
C VAL A 219 0.30 4.34 7.90
N ARG A 220 -0.40 5.26 8.59
CA ARG A 220 0.25 6.31 9.39
C ARG A 220 1.10 5.73 10.52
N LEU A 221 0.57 4.75 11.26
CA LEU A 221 1.34 4.09 12.33
C LEU A 221 2.60 3.42 11.79
N ARG A 222 2.47 2.72 10.65
CA ARG A 222 3.63 2.12 9.96
C ARG A 222 4.66 3.18 9.58
N ASN A 223 4.24 4.26 8.93
CA ASN A 223 5.16 5.33 8.50
C ASN A 223 5.87 6.00 9.69
N ILE A 224 5.18 6.18 10.82
CA ILE A 224 5.81 6.69 12.05
C ILE A 224 6.85 5.70 12.56
N GLY A 225 6.52 4.41 12.61
CA GLY A 225 7.42 3.37 13.11
C GLY A 225 8.68 3.19 12.25
N GLU A 226 8.54 3.38 10.93
CA GLU A 226 9.65 3.16 9.98
C GLU A 226 10.51 4.42 9.75
N HIS A 227 9.94 5.64 9.83
CA HIS A 227 10.61 6.83 9.31
C HIS A 227 10.57 8.07 10.21
N ALA A 228 9.76 8.11 11.27
CA ALA A 228 9.39 9.39 11.88
C ALA A 228 10.30 9.89 13.00
N VAL A 229 11.16 9.07 13.57
CA VAL A 229 12.05 9.47 14.68
C VAL A 229 13.45 9.04 14.35
N VAL A 230 14.21 9.98 13.79
CA VAL A 230 15.58 9.74 13.43
C VAL A 230 16.47 10.62 14.29
N PRO A 231 17.32 10.02 15.16
CA PRO A 231 18.14 10.78 16.06
C PRO A 231 19.30 11.53 15.38
N ASP A 232 19.69 11.12 14.17
CA ASP A 232 20.82 11.67 13.44
C ASP A 232 20.52 11.69 11.94
N ASN A 233 20.21 12.88 11.41
CA ASN A 233 19.87 13.05 10.00
C ASN A 233 21.09 12.93 9.07
N ASP A 234 22.31 13.00 9.61
CA ASP A 234 23.53 12.97 8.83
C ASP A 234 24.06 11.54 8.63
N ASP A 235 23.64 10.59 9.45
CA ASP A 235 23.99 9.17 9.33
C ASP A 235 22.88 8.37 8.67
N ARG A 236 23.04 8.14 7.37
CA ARG A 236 22.13 7.37 6.54
C ARG A 236 21.89 5.92 7.04
N LEU A 237 22.87 5.31 7.70
CA LEU A 237 22.74 3.93 8.22
C LEU A 237 21.91 3.84 9.50
N ARG A 238 21.75 4.97 10.19
CA ARG A 238 20.90 5.08 11.39
C ARG A 238 19.48 5.56 11.09
N ASN A 239 19.21 5.89 9.82
CA ASN A 239 17.98 6.54 9.39
C ASN A 239 17.00 5.61 8.66
N THR A 240 17.25 4.33 8.66
CA THR A 240 16.36 3.30 8.05
C THR A 240 15.60 2.52 9.09
#